data_53697c6659a65ad1a2d6be0b8d4eea03
#
_entry.id   53697c6659a65ad1a2d6be0b8d4eea03
#
_cell.length_a   1.000
_cell.length_b   1.000
_cell.length_c   1.000
_cell.angle_alpha   90.00
_cell.angle_beta   90.00
_cell.angle_gamma   90.00
#
_symmetry.space_group_name_H-M   'P 1'
#
loop_
_entity.id
_entity.type
_entity.pdbx_description
1 polymer ?
#
loop_
_entity_poly.entity_id
_entity_poly.type
_entity_poly.pdbx_seq_one_letter_code
_entity_poly.pdbx_strand_id
1 'polypeptide(L)'
;MNVAVTINDTYFYPLYIMLNTLFSKHEGAKVHVYLIHSRVGLRNRERLKRLCKKYGGSFTEIFVSEQEFAEAPSFSYFTKEMYYRILVARLLPKTLDRVLYLDPDIIVTDNLEEFYSMPLGDCFFAGIRDRLQDKEDSPYWKELGFTGKNRYINSGVLLCNLKVLRQEQKEQDVFAMLKERGERLKFPDQDLINVLYEGRIAVTDDRYNLNPNILRWWEYLGYNFAPFLMKKPAIIHYMGSGKPWRSSYTGGMYQYYWNEERKYAYGKKVDMFFRFLKIPFLMIKSGIAFFIS
;
A
#
# COMPACT_ATOMS: atom_id res chain seq x y z
N MET A 1 13.65 8.26 -7.82
CA MET A 1 12.74 7.83 -6.71
C MET A 1 13.09 6.42 -6.26
N ASN A 2 13.23 6.19 -4.94
CA ASN A 2 13.45 4.87 -4.34
C ASN A 2 12.09 4.34 -3.85
N VAL A 3 11.74 3.11 -4.25
CA VAL A 3 10.46 2.47 -3.91
C VAL A 3 10.74 1.13 -3.22
N ALA A 4 10.17 0.91 -2.04
CA ALA A 4 10.21 -0.37 -1.35
C ALA A 4 8.87 -1.09 -1.48
N VAL A 5 8.93 -2.38 -1.71
CA VAL A 5 7.78 -3.27 -1.81
C VAL A 5 8.04 -4.56 -1.05
N THR A 6 7.00 -5.11 -0.44
CA THR A 6 7.08 -6.37 0.30
C THR A 6 6.01 -7.32 -0.20
N ILE A 7 6.41 -8.52 -0.62
CA ILE A 7 5.48 -9.56 -1.08
C ILE A 7 5.97 -10.97 -0.72
N ASN A 8 5.03 -11.90 -0.77
CA ASN A 8 5.27 -13.33 -1.03
C ASN A 8 4.85 -13.68 -2.47
N ASP A 9 5.04 -14.92 -2.90
CA ASP A 9 4.72 -15.33 -4.28
C ASP A 9 3.27 -15.13 -4.69
N THR A 10 2.32 -15.15 -3.76
CA THR A 10 0.88 -14.98 -4.07
C THR A 10 0.57 -13.57 -4.55
N TYR A 11 1.37 -12.59 -4.13
CA TYR A 11 1.23 -11.18 -4.52
C TYR A 11 2.14 -10.76 -5.68
N PHE A 12 2.87 -11.71 -6.29
CA PHE A 12 3.69 -11.39 -7.45
C PHE A 12 2.90 -10.72 -8.59
N TYR A 13 1.73 -11.26 -8.91
CA TYR A 13 0.95 -10.75 -10.03
C TYR A 13 0.40 -9.34 -9.80
N PRO A 14 -0.24 -9.03 -8.67
CA PRO A 14 -0.60 -7.64 -8.35
C PRO A 14 0.60 -6.70 -8.39
N LEU A 15 1.73 -7.06 -7.78
CA LEU A 15 2.95 -6.25 -7.80
C LEU A 15 3.45 -6.01 -9.23
N TYR A 16 3.39 -7.02 -10.10
CA TYR A 16 3.80 -6.88 -11.49
C TYR A 16 2.95 -5.83 -12.22
N ILE A 17 1.63 -5.80 -12.00
CA ILE A 17 0.72 -4.78 -12.54
C ILE A 17 1.03 -3.41 -11.93
N MET A 18 1.15 -3.32 -10.60
CA MET A 18 1.47 -2.09 -9.89
C MET A 18 2.76 -1.44 -10.43
N LEU A 19 3.85 -2.20 -10.55
CA LEU A 19 5.13 -1.68 -11.06
C LEU A 19 5.04 -1.22 -12.52
N ASN A 20 4.29 -1.91 -13.39
CA ASN A 20 4.05 -1.42 -14.74
C ASN A 20 3.34 -0.06 -14.73
N THR A 21 2.33 0.12 -13.89
CA THR A 21 1.63 1.42 -13.76
C THR A 21 2.53 2.49 -13.18
N LEU A 22 3.32 2.16 -12.15
CA LEU A 22 4.30 3.07 -11.57
C LEU A 22 5.28 3.58 -12.63
N PHE A 23 5.93 2.68 -13.35
CA PHE A 23 6.90 3.05 -14.39
C PHE A 23 6.26 3.84 -15.54
N SER A 24 5.04 3.49 -15.95
CA SER A 24 4.35 4.21 -17.04
C SER A 24 3.98 5.66 -16.67
N LYS A 25 3.92 5.99 -15.38
CA LYS A 25 3.68 7.37 -14.91
C LYS A 25 4.95 8.13 -14.55
N HIS A 26 6.10 7.47 -14.65
CA HIS A 26 7.43 8.03 -14.34
C HIS A 26 8.41 7.77 -15.48
N GLU A 27 7.95 7.89 -16.74
CA GLU A 27 8.80 7.73 -17.92
C GLU A 27 9.95 8.73 -17.89
N GLY A 28 11.18 8.24 -18.12
CA GLY A 28 12.41 9.04 -18.04
C GLY A 28 12.92 9.28 -16.61
N ALA A 29 12.14 9.01 -15.57
CA ALA A 29 12.61 9.14 -14.20
C ALA A 29 13.42 7.91 -13.76
N LYS A 30 14.45 8.14 -12.94
CA LYS A 30 15.23 7.06 -12.34
C LYS A 30 14.47 6.47 -11.15
N VAL A 31 13.74 5.35 -11.36
CA VAL A 31 13.06 4.61 -10.30
C VAL A 31 13.91 3.39 -9.91
N HIS A 32 14.20 3.26 -8.62
CA HIS A 32 14.88 2.10 -8.05
C HIS A 32 13.90 1.32 -7.15
N VAL A 33 13.64 0.08 -7.48
CA VAL A 33 12.75 -0.81 -6.73
C VAL A 33 13.56 -1.70 -5.80
N TYR A 34 13.23 -1.68 -4.51
CA TYR A 34 13.75 -2.57 -3.47
C TYR A 34 12.67 -3.60 -3.14
N LEU A 35 12.89 -4.84 -3.53
CA LEU A 35 12.02 -5.97 -3.18
C LEU A 35 12.50 -6.59 -1.86
N ILE A 36 11.75 -6.42 -0.80
CA ILE A 36 12.03 -7.03 0.51
C ILE A 36 11.16 -8.29 0.64
N HIS A 37 11.79 -9.45 0.83
CA HIS A 37 11.06 -10.71 0.88
C HIS A 37 11.79 -11.80 1.65
N SER A 38 11.04 -12.80 2.12
CA SER A 38 11.56 -14.05 2.67
C SER A 38 11.44 -15.22 1.68
N ARG A 39 10.39 -15.24 0.87
CA ARG A 39 10.05 -16.37 -0.02
C ARG A 39 9.39 -15.90 -1.32
N VAL A 40 10.18 -15.36 -2.23
CA VAL A 40 9.74 -15.12 -3.62
C VAL A 40 10.57 -15.97 -4.55
N GLY A 41 9.92 -16.78 -5.38
CA GLY A 41 10.59 -17.71 -6.30
C GLY A 41 11.49 -17.01 -7.32
N LEU A 42 12.62 -17.61 -7.66
CA LEU A 42 13.63 -17.07 -8.57
C LEU A 42 13.01 -16.55 -9.88
N ARG A 43 12.11 -17.33 -10.49
CA ARG A 43 11.44 -16.96 -11.75
C ARG A 43 10.69 -15.63 -11.63
N ASN A 44 10.00 -15.40 -10.50
CA ASN A 44 9.24 -14.18 -10.26
C ASN A 44 10.17 -12.99 -10.01
N ARG A 45 11.24 -13.17 -9.24
CA ARG A 45 12.27 -12.15 -9.00
C ARG A 45 12.94 -11.70 -10.31
N GLU A 46 13.35 -12.64 -11.15
CA GLU A 46 13.93 -12.33 -12.46
C GLU A 46 12.95 -11.62 -13.41
N ARG A 47 11.65 -11.90 -13.31
CA ARG A 47 10.63 -11.18 -14.07
C ARG A 47 10.49 -9.74 -13.59
N LEU A 48 10.52 -9.47 -12.28
CA LEU A 48 10.49 -8.11 -11.73
C LEU A 48 11.75 -7.33 -12.11
N LYS A 49 12.92 -7.95 -12.03
CA LYS A 49 14.19 -7.35 -12.45
C LYS A 49 14.17 -6.95 -13.93
N ARG A 50 13.70 -7.84 -14.82
CA ARG A 50 13.53 -7.55 -16.25
C ARG A 50 12.52 -6.43 -16.49
N LEU A 51 11.43 -6.38 -15.72
CA LEU A 51 10.45 -5.30 -15.80
C LEU A 51 11.11 -3.95 -15.47
N CYS A 52 11.81 -3.84 -14.35
CA CYS A 52 12.51 -2.61 -13.98
C CYS A 52 13.50 -2.17 -15.08
N LYS A 53 14.31 -3.11 -15.58
CA LYS A 53 15.26 -2.84 -16.66
C LYS A 53 14.58 -2.36 -17.95
N LYS A 54 13.41 -2.93 -18.32
CA LYS A 54 12.63 -2.53 -19.49
C LYS A 54 12.29 -1.04 -19.49
N TYR A 55 12.02 -0.48 -18.33
CA TYR A 55 11.70 0.94 -18.13
C TYR A 55 12.90 1.81 -17.75
N GLY A 56 14.13 1.30 -17.86
CA GLY A 56 15.34 2.04 -17.48
C GLY A 56 15.54 2.20 -15.96
N GLY A 57 14.74 1.52 -15.14
CA GLY A 57 14.84 1.52 -13.70
C GLY A 57 15.86 0.51 -13.16
N SER A 58 16.11 0.58 -11.86
CA SER A 58 16.99 -0.33 -11.12
C SER A 58 16.18 -1.24 -10.19
N PHE A 59 16.76 -2.40 -9.86
CA PHE A 59 16.14 -3.39 -8.99
C PHE A 59 17.16 -3.95 -8.00
N THR A 60 16.83 -3.93 -6.72
CA THR A 60 17.61 -4.55 -5.66
C THR A 60 16.71 -5.51 -4.87
N GLU A 61 17.20 -6.71 -4.71
CA GLU A 61 16.56 -7.75 -3.90
C GLU A 61 17.16 -7.72 -2.50
N ILE A 62 16.28 -7.72 -1.49
CA ILE A 62 16.66 -7.79 -0.08
C ILE A 62 15.99 -9.02 0.51
N PHE A 63 16.79 -10.06 0.65
CA PHE A 63 16.35 -11.29 1.28
C PHE A 63 16.39 -11.13 2.80
N VAL A 64 15.26 -11.41 3.45
CA VAL A 64 15.13 -11.43 4.91
C VAL A 64 14.99 -12.86 5.36
N SER A 65 15.96 -13.35 6.11
CA SER A 65 15.92 -14.72 6.64
C SER A 65 14.85 -14.84 7.73
N GLU A 66 14.36 -16.07 7.95
CA GLU A 66 13.41 -16.34 9.04
C GLU A 66 13.99 -16.04 10.43
N GLN A 67 15.31 -16.11 10.55
CA GLN A 67 16.05 -15.83 11.77
C GLN A 67 16.15 -14.35 12.08
N GLU A 68 16.06 -13.48 11.06
CA GLU A 68 16.16 -12.03 11.19
C GLU A 68 15.15 -11.44 12.19
N PHE A 69 13.97 -12.06 12.25
CA PHE A 69 12.88 -11.69 13.16
C PHE A 69 12.46 -12.89 14.03
N ALA A 70 13.42 -13.70 14.49
CA ALA A 70 13.12 -14.88 15.31
C ALA A 70 12.50 -14.51 16.66
N GLU A 71 12.93 -13.39 17.24
CA GLU A 71 12.42 -12.87 18.53
C GLU A 71 11.13 -12.06 18.39
N ALA A 72 10.71 -11.76 17.15
CA ALA A 72 9.48 -11.00 16.90
C ALA A 72 8.26 -11.84 17.31
N PRO A 73 7.29 -11.27 18.01
CA PRO A 73 6.05 -11.94 18.36
C PRO A 73 5.35 -12.47 17.10
N SER A 74 4.87 -13.70 17.12
CA SER A 74 4.12 -14.32 16.04
C SER A 74 2.68 -14.55 16.47
N PHE A 75 1.73 -14.15 15.63
CA PHE A 75 0.31 -14.35 15.82
C PHE A 75 -0.27 -15.07 14.60
N SER A 76 -1.35 -15.80 14.74
CA SER A 76 -1.92 -16.62 13.67
C SER A 76 -2.34 -15.85 12.41
N TYR A 77 -2.60 -14.55 12.55
CA TYR A 77 -3.05 -13.64 11.48
C TYR A 77 -1.99 -12.61 11.07
N PHE A 78 -0.79 -12.65 11.69
CA PHE A 78 0.32 -11.76 11.36
C PHE A 78 1.38 -12.47 10.53
N THR A 79 1.66 -11.97 9.37
CA THR A 79 2.81 -12.44 8.60
C THR A 79 4.05 -11.61 8.93
N LYS A 80 5.23 -12.23 8.85
CA LYS A 80 6.51 -11.54 9.12
C LYS A 80 6.76 -10.36 8.18
N GLU A 81 6.15 -10.36 7.00
CA GLU A 81 6.23 -9.27 6.02
C GLU A 81 5.71 -7.94 6.56
N MET A 82 4.84 -7.95 7.57
CA MET A 82 4.43 -6.72 8.28
C MET A 82 5.59 -5.99 8.92
N TYR A 83 6.50 -6.74 9.57
CA TYR A 83 7.68 -6.14 10.20
C TYR A 83 8.56 -5.42 9.18
N TYR A 84 8.61 -5.91 7.94
CA TYR A 84 9.47 -5.34 6.92
C TYR A 84 9.14 -3.89 6.59
N ARG A 85 7.84 -3.50 6.59
CA ARG A 85 7.45 -2.10 6.38
C ARG A 85 7.72 -1.22 7.60
N ILE A 86 7.52 -1.74 8.81
CA ILE A 86 7.75 -0.98 10.05
C ILE A 86 9.26 -0.74 10.25
N LEU A 87 10.05 -1.79 10.03
CA LEU A 87 11.50 -1.79 10.23
C LEU A 87 12.28 -1.58 8.91
N VAL A 88 11.66 -0.93 7.94
CA VAL A 88 12.21 -0.73 6.59
C VAL A 88 13.58 -0.04 6.60
N ALA A 89 13.81 0.85 7.55
CA ALA A 89 15.08 1.58 7.69
C ALA A 89 16.26 0.69 8.08
N ARG A 90 16.02 -0.43 8.79
CA ARG A 90 17.01 -1.44 9.13
C ARG A 90 17.41 -2.25 7.90
N LEU A 91 16.44 -2.56 7.02
CA LEU A 91 16.63 -3.47 5.90
C LEU A 91 17.24 -2.80 4.66
N LEU A 92 17.00 -1.51 4.48
CA LEU A 92 17.45 -0.76 3.31
C LEU A 92 18.89 -0.26 3.42
N PRO A 93 19.59 -0.02 2.27
CA PRO A 93 20.95 0.53 2.25
C PRO A 93 21.07 1.82 3.06
N LYS A 94 22.12 1.93 3.87
CA LYS A 94 22.36 3.09 4.77
C LYS A 94 22.55 4.42 4.03
N THR A 95 22.84 4.37 2.73
CA THR A 95 23.00 5.55 1.88
C THR A 95 21.69 6.22 1.48
N LEU A 96 20.55 5.60 1.77
CA LEU A 96 19.23 6.15 1.44
C LEU A 96 18.71 6.99 2.61
N ASP A 97 18.28 8.22 2.32
CA ASP A 97 17.64 9.11 3.29
C ASP A 97 16.12 8.91 3.36
N ARG A 98 15.49 8.48 2.25
CA ARG A 98 14.05 8.24 2.16
C ARG A 98 13.70 7.12 1.20
N VAL A 99 12.54 6.53 1.39
CA VAL A 99 11.95 5.55 0.49
C VAL A 99 10.42 5.70 0.47
N LEU A 100 9.82 5.51 -0.69
CA LEU A 100 8.36 5.37 -0.82
C LEU A 100 8.00 3.89 -0.71
N TYR A 101 7.35 3.50 0.38
CA TYR A 101 6.79 2.17 0.55
C TYR A 101 5.43 2.09 -0.12
N LEU A 102 5.21 1.06 -0.93
CA LEU A 102 3.95 0.83 -1.64
C LEU A 102 3.50 -0.63 -1.46
N ASP A 103 2.25 -0.82 -1.07
CA ASP A 103 1.62 -2.14 -1.09
C ASP A 103 1.41 -2.63 -2.53
N PRO A 104 1.40 -3.95 -2.76
CA PRO A 104 1.31 -4.51 -4.12
C PRO A 104 -0.08 -4.42 -4.77
N ASP A 105 -1.12 -4.12 -3.99
CA ASP A 105 -2.53 -4.02 -4.42
C ASP A 105 -2.96 -2.60 -4.80
N ILE A 106 -2.06 -1.91 -5.46
CA ILE A 106 -2.18 -0.51 -5.89
C ILE A 106 -2.18 -0.41 -7.41
N ILE A 107 -2.87 0.59 -7.95
CA ILE A 107 -2.70 1.11 -9.31
C ILE A 107 -2.24 2.56 -9.22
N VAL A 108 -1.09 2.85 -9.83
CA VAL A 108 -0.57 4.22 -9.96
C VAL A 108 -1.18 4.85 -11.22
N THR A 109 -1.89 5.95 -11.04
CA THR A 109 -2.65 6.62 -12.11
C THR A 109 -2.09 7.99 -12.47
N ASP A 110 -1.16 8.52 -11.66
CA ASP A 110 -0.50 9.80 -11.88
C ASP A 110 0.92 9.82 -11.31
N ASN A 111 1.67 10.90 -11.54
CA ASN A 111 3.03 11.09 -11.05
C ASN A 111 3.06 11.21 -9.51
N LEU A 112 4.06 10.60 -8.87
CA LEU A 112 4.24 10.57 -7.42
C LEU A 112 5.41 11.43 -6.93
N GLU A 113 6.10 12.16 -7.83
CA GLU A 113 7.32 12.91 -7.48
C GLU A 113 7.06 14.01 -6.46
N GLU A 114 5.90 14.68 -6.53
CA GLU A 114 5.50 15.70 -5.56
C GLU A 114 5.39 15.08 -4.14
N PHE A 115 4.74 13.92 -4.02
CA PHE A 115 4.66 13.20 -2.74
C PHE A 115 6.02 12.69 -2.29
N TYR A 116 6.81 12.12 -3.21
CA TYR A 116 8.14 11.60 -2.87
C TYR A 116 9.10 12.68 -2.39
N SER A 117 9.02 13.90 -2.96
CA SER A 117 9.92 15.01 -2.65
C SER A 117 9.47 15.89 -1.48
N MET A 118 8.26 15.67 -0.93
CA MET A 118 7.76 16.49 0.17
C MET A 118 8.74 16.51 1.37
N PRO A 119 8.85 17.66 2.07
CA PRO A 119 9.70 17.77 3.25
C PRO A 119 9.11 16.92 4.39
N LEU A 120 9.94 16.12 5.04
CA LEU A 120 9.53 15.27 6.17
C LEU A 120 9.91 15.87 7.53
N GLY A 121 10.87 16.82 7.56
CA GLY A 121 11.38 17.38 8.80
C GLY A 121 11.84 16.26 9.76
N ASP A 122 11.32 16.28 10.97
CA ASP A 122 11.56 15.28 12.01
C ASP A 122 10.50 14.15 12.04
N CYS A 123 9.54 14.15 11.12
CA CYS A 123 8.57 13.05 11.02
C CYS A 123 9.25 11.75 10.59
N PHE A 124 8.80 10.64 11.19
CA PHE A 124 9.21 9.30 10.81
C PHE A 124 8.62 8.88 9.47
N PHE A 125 7.35 9.24 9.26
CA PHE A 125 6.58 8.90 8.08
C PHE A 125 5.77 10.10 7.57
N ALA A 126 5.48 10.09 6.28
CA ALA A 126 4.32 10.77 5.74
C ALA A 126 3.39 9.73 5.11
N GLY A 127 2.09 9.90 5.33
CA GLY A 127 1.08 8.98 4.84
C GLY A 127 -0.24 9.69 4.57
N ILE A 128 -1.24 8.90 4.22
CA ILE A 128 -2.57 9.38 3.84
C ILE A 128 -3.58 8.88 4.86
N ARG A 129 -4.46 9.76 5.27
CA ARG A 129 -5.52 9.47 6.22
C ARG A 129 -6.31 8.23 5.81
N ASP A 130 -6.49 7.27 6.73
CA ASP A 130 -7.45 6.19 6.56
C ASP A 130 -8.84 6.67 6.99
N ARG A 131 -9.62 7.19 6.06
CA ARG A 131 -10.94 7.77 6.36
C ARG A 131 -11.96 6.80 6.94
N LEU A 132 -11.74 5.49 6.83
CA LEU A 132 -12.62 4.48 7.42
C LEU A 132 -12.27 4.24 8.90
N GLN A 133 -10.99 4.36 9.25
CA GLN A 133 -10.49 4.11 10.60
C GLN A 133 -10.25 5.40 11.41
N ASP A 134 -9.99 6.53 10.73
CA ASP A 134 -9.73 7.82 11.36
C ASP A 134 -11.03 8.45 11.90
N LYS A 135 -11.47 7.95 13.03
CA LYS A 135 -12.70 8.36 13.74
C LYS A 135 -12.33 8.92 15.09
N GLU A 136 -12.45 10.23 15.24
CA GLU A 136 -12.26 10.92 16.52
C GLU A 136 -13.14 10.27 17.61
N ASP A 137 -12.62 10.15 18.81
CA ASP A 137 -13.27 9.50 19.96
C ASP A 137 -13.63 8.02 19.80
N SER A 138 -13.04 7.33 18.80
CA SER A 138 -13.24 5.90 18.64
C SER A 138 -12.86 5.14 19.93
N PRO A 139 -13.72 4.26 20.46
CA PRO A 139 -13.37 3.38 21.57
C PRO A 139 -12.12 2.55 21.27
N TYR A 140 -11.96 2.16 20.01
CA TYR A 140 -10.79 1.41 19.54
C TYR A 140 -9.49 2.23 19.66
N TRP A 141 -9.51 3.53 19.36
CA TRP A 141 -8.34 4.38 19.54
C TRP A 141 -7.94 4.49 21.01
N LYS A 142 -8.92 4.61 21.92
CA LYS A 142 -8.67 4.62 23.37
C LYS A 142 -8.05 3.31 23.84
N GLU A 143 -8.54 2.19 23.33
CA GLU A 143 -7.97 0.85 23.61
C GLU A 143 -6.52 0.72 23.11
N LEU A 144 -6.21 1.28 21.93
CA LEU A 144 -4.86 1.32 21.36
C LEU A 144 -3.93 2.30 22.08
N GLY A 145 -4.46 3.26 22.85
CA GLY A 145 -3.70 4.38 23.40
C GLY A 145 -3.35 5.45 22.37
N PHE A 146 -4.04 5.48 21.21
CA PHE A 146 -3.91 6.53 20.23
C PHE A 146 -4.68 7.76 20.67
N THR A 147 -4.00 8.92 20.74
CA THR A 147 -4.57 10.15 21.33
C THR A 147 -5.11 11.13 20.29
N GLY A 148 -4.86 10.90 19.01
CA GLY A 148 -5.33 11.74 17.92
C GLY A 148 -4.50 13.00 17.67
N LYS A 149 -3.25 13.06 18.13
CA LYS A 149 -2.33 14.18 17.84
C LYS A 149 -2.07 14.38 16.34
N ASN A 150 -2.19 13.32 15.57
CA ASN A 150 -2.25 13.37 14.11
C ASN A 150 -3.42 12.52 13.62
N ARG A 151 -3.78 12.64 12.35
CA ARG A 151 -4.78 11.77 11.74
C ARG A 151 -4.25 10.35 11.64
N TYR A 152 -5.13 9.37 11.81
CA TYR A 152 -4.80 7.97 11.66
C TYR A 152 -4.58 7.64 10.17
N ILE A 153 -3.35 7.26 9.81
CA ILE A 153 -2.96 7.01 8.42
C ILE A 153 -3.03 5.53 8.06
N ASN A 154 -3.20 5.25 6.76
CA ASN A 154 -3.05 3.90 6.22
C ASN A 154 -1.58 3.53 6.01
N SER A 155 -1.21 2.27 6.27
CA SER A 155 0.16 1.77 6.21
C SER A 155 0.62 1.30 4.82
N GLY A 156 -0.27 1.25 3.83
CA GLY A 156 0.06 0.69 2.51
C GLY A 156 0.69 1.67 1.52
N VAL A 157 0.69 2.98 1.86
CA VAL A 157 1.39 4.04 1.11
C VAL A 157 2.08 4.96 2.10
N LEU A 158 3.40 4.83 2.23
CA LEU A 158 4.20 5.56 3.22
C LEU A 158 5.45 6.15 2.59
N LEU A 159 5.67 7.44 2.77
CA LEU A 159 6.98 8.01 2.57
C LEU A 159 7.76 7.91 3.89
N CYS A 160 8.80 7.09 3.92
CA CYS A 160 9.58 6.78 5.11
C CYS A 160 10.82 7.67 5.19
N ASN A 161 11.02 8.35 6.32
CA ASN A 161 12.23 9.09 6.63
C ASN A 161 13.28 8.16 7.23
N LEU A 162 14.08 7.54 6.37
CA LEU A 162 15.05 6.53 6.78
C LEU A 162 16.14 7.09 7.71
N LYS A 163 16.45 8.38 7.57
CA LYS A 163 17.41 9.05 8.44
C LYS A 163 16.92 9.11 9.88
N VAL A 164 15.71 9.63 10.09
CA VAL A 164 15.10 9.74 11.43
C VAL A 164 14.81 8.36 12.01
N LEU A 165 14.27 7.44 11.19
CA LEU A 165 14.03 6.06 11.62
C LEU A 165 15.29 5.39 12.14
N ARG A 166 16.45 5.52 11.47
CA ARG A 166 17.69 4.91 11.92
C ARG A 166 18.26 5.52 13.20
N GLN A 167 17.97 6.78 13.46
CA GLN A 167 18.45 7.49 14.64
C GLN A 167 17.60 7.22 15.88
N GLU A 168 16.28 7.09 15.72
CA GLU A 168 15.36 7.18 16.84
C GLU A 168 14.41 5.98 16.99
N GLN A 169 14.21 5.17 15.92
CA GLN A 169 13.35 3.99 16.01
C GLN A 169 14.00 2.93 16.91
N LYS A 170 13.25 2.46 17.88
CA LYS A 170 13.64 1.34 18.74
C LYS A 170 12.82 0.11 18.39
N GLU A 171 13.46 -0.92 17.91
CA GLU A 171 12.84 -2.18 17.53
C GLU A 171 12.14 -2.84 18.73
N GLN A 172 12.72 -2.66 19.92
CA GLN A 172 12.17 -3.15 21.19
C GLN A 172 10.78 -2.57 21.47
N ASP A 173 10.51 -1.29 21.14
CA ASP A 173 9.22 -0.66 21.36
C ASP A 173 8.14 -1.31 20.46
N VAL A 174 8.51 -1.66 19.21
CA VAL A 174 7.64 -2.38 18.27
C VAL A 174 7.27 -3.75 18.84
N PHE A 175 8.26 -4.50 19.31
CA PHE A 175 8.04 -5.85 19.86
C PHE A 175 7.31 -5.82 21.19
N ALA A 176 7.60 -4.83 22.05
CA ALA A 176 6.91 -4.66 23.32
C ALA A 176 5.41 -4.38 23.12
N MET A 177 5.07 -3.46 22.21
CA MET A 177 3.66 -3.16 21.90
C MET A 177 2.93 -4.36 21.30
N LEU A 178 3.59 -5.12 20.43
CA LEU A 178 3.02 -6.35 19.87
C LEU A 178 2.80 -7.40 20.96
N LYS A 179 3.77 -7.60 21.85
CA LYS A 179 3.64 -8.55 22.96
C LYS A 179 2.50 -8.17 23.91
N GLU A 180 2.32 -6.88 24.17
CA GLU A 180 1.30 -6.35 25.08
C GLU A 180 -0.11 -6.36 24.46
N ARG A 181 -0.22 -6.00 23.16
CA ARG A 181 -1.51 -5.66 22.54
C ARG A 181 -1.80 -6.43 21.25
N GLY A 182 -0.89 -7.29 20.76
CA GLY A 182 -0.98 -7.89 19.44
C GLY A 182 -2.32 -8.54 19.11
N GLU A 183 -2.91 -9.29 20.05
CA GLU A 183 -4.21 -9.93 19.85
C GLU A 183 -5.40 -8.95 19.70
N ARG A 184 -5.23 -7.71 20.15
CA ARG A 184 -6.25 -6.65 20.09
C ARG A 184 -6.12 -5.77 18.87
N LEU A 185 -4.98 -5.82 18.16
CA LEU A 185 -4.73 -5.00 16.98
C LEU A 185 -5.58 -5.50 15.80
N LYS A 186 -6.41 -4.62 15.25
CA LYS A 186 -7.23 -4.92 14.05
C LYS A 186 -6.45 -4.78 12.75
N PHE A 187 -5.52 -3.83 12.73
CA PHE A 187 -4.65 -3.50 11.61
C PHE A 187 -3.21 -3.37 12.12
N PRO A 188 -2.55 -4.47 12.40
CA PRO A 188 -1.39 -4.50 13.28
C PRO A 188 -0.22 -3.59 12.90
N ASP A 189 0.23 -3.63 11.65
CA ASP A 189 1.28 -2.75 11.16
C ASP A 189 0.83 -1.27 11.10
N GLN A 190 -0.42 -1.03 10.73
CA GLN A 190 -1.02 0.29 10.68
C GLN A 190 -1.21 0.86 12.09
N ASP A 191 -1.74 0.05 13.02
CA ASP A 191 -1.93 0.43 14.42
C ASP A 191 -0.59 0.76 15.09
N LEU A 192 0.43 -0.09 14.88
CA LEU A 192 1.78 0.14 15.41
C LEU A 192 2.37 1.46 14.92
N ILE A 193 2.29 1.73 13.62
CA ILE A 193 2.82 2.97 13.04
C ILE A 193 2.10 4.18 13.64
N ASN A 194 0.77 4.15 13.71
CA ASN A 194 0.00 5.28 14.18
C ASN A 194 0.21 5.56 15.68
N VAL A 195 0.35 4.54 16.51
CA VAL A 195 0.51 4.69 17.96
C VAL A 195 1.96 5.03 18.33
N LEU A 196 2.94 4.27 17.81
CA LEU A 196 4.34 4.45 18.22
C LEU A 196 4.95 5.77 17.72
N TYR A 197 4.48 6.27 16.60
CA TYR A 197 5.01 7.49 15.99
C TYR A 197 4.01 8.65 16.01
N GLU A 198 3.00 8.57 16.90
CA GLU A 198 2.01 9.62 17.04
C GLU A 198 2.65 10.98 17.32
N GLY A 199 2.14 12.02 16.66
CA GLY A 199 2.68 13.38 16.72
C GLY A 199 3.88 13.61 15.78
N ARG A 200 4.44 12.55 15.16
CA ARG A 200 5.57 12.63 14.22
C ARG A 200 5.26 11.90 12.90
N ILE A 201 4.02 12.00 12.46
CA ILE A 201 3.54 11.52 11.16
C ILE A 201 2.99 12.72 10.39
N ALA A 202 3.55 13.02 9.23
CA ALA A 202 2.99 14.01 8.32
C ALA A 202 1.82 13.40 7.54
N VAL A 203 0.74 14.17 7.37
CA VAL A 203 -0.42 13.73 6.59
C VAL A 203 -0.51 14.54 5.31
N THR A 204 -0.71 13.86 4.19
CA THR A 204 -0.79 14.48 2.88
C THR A 204 -2.14 14.23 2.18
N ASP A 205 -2.26 14.65 0.92
CA ASP A 205 -3.49 14.63 0.14
C ASP A 205 -4.01 13.20 -0.12
N ASP A 206 -5.31 13.01 0.03
CA ASP A 206 -6.01 11.73 -0.19
C ASP A 206 -5.82 11.16 -1.60
N ARG A 207 -5.45 12.00 -2.59
CA ARG A 207 -5.19 11.53 -3.96
C ARG A 207 -4.09 10.47 -4.03
N TYR A 208 -3.18 10.42 -3.06
CA TYR A 208 -2.07 9.48 -3.03
C TYR A 208 -2.38 8.13 -2.37
N ASN A 209 -3.62 7.92 -1.90
CA ASN A 209 -4.03 6.61 -1.37
C ASN A 209 -5.56 6.45 -1.36
N LEU A 210 -6.19 6.57 -2.52
CA LEU A 210 -7.63 6.43 -2.64
C LEU A 210 -8.08 4.99 -2.44
N ASN A 211 -8.88 4.76 -1.39
CA ASN A 211 -9.56 3.49 -1.18
C ASN A 211 -10.90 3.47 -1.96
N PRO A 212 -11.08 2.62 -2.98
CA PRO A 212 -12.32 2.57 -3.76
C PRO A 212 -13.57 2.25 -2.94
N ASN A 213 -13.42 1.56 -1.81
CA ASN A 213 -14.55 1.18 -0.96
C ASN A 213 -15.13 2.37 -0.20
N ILE A 214 -14.36 3.44 -0.01
CA ILE A 214 -14.86 4.64 0.68
C ILE A 214 -15.92 5.35 -0.14
N LEU A 215 -15.80 5.35 -1.47
CA LEU A 215 -16.79 5.98 -2.36
C LEU A 215 -18.13 5.29 -2.23
N ARG A 216 -18.15 3.96 -2.19
CA ARG A 216 -19.37 3.17 -1.99
C ARG A 216 -19.98 3.40 -0.60
N TRP A 217 -19.14 3.52 0.41
CA TRP A 217 -19.58 3.80 1.78
C TRP A 217 -20.20 5.19 1.89
N TRP A 218 -19.59 6.20 1.27
CA TRP A 218 -20.12 7.56 1.25
C TRP A 218 -21.45 7.66 0.46
N GLU A 219 -21.56 6.98 -0.67
CA GLU A 219 -22.81 6.88 -1.42
C GLU A 219 -23.93 6.30 -0.55
N TYR A 220 -23.62 5.21 0.16
CA TYR A 220 -24.57 4.60 1.09
C TYR A 220 -25.00 5.54 2.23
N LEU A 221 -24.12 6.37 2.72
CA LEU A 221 -24.39 7.38 3.76
C LEU A 221 -25.00 8.68 3.23
N GLY A 222 -25.21 8.80 1.92
CA GLY A 222 -25.77 10.00 1.28
C GLY A 222 -24.78 11.17 1.18
N TYR A 223 -23.47 10.97 1.36
CA TYR A 223 -22.49 12.03 1.21
C TYR A 223 -22.20 12.32 -0.27
N ASN A 224 -22.14 13.62 -0.60
CA ASN A 224 -21.66 14.07 -1.91
C ASN A 224 -20.13 13.91 -2.00
N PHE A 225 -19.67 12.94 -2.77
CA PHE A 225 -18.25 12.69 -2.99
C PHE A 225 -17.69 13.35 -4.27
N ALA A 226 -18.53 14.08 -5.03
CA ALA A 226 -18.10 14.77 -6.24
C ALA A 226 -16.88 15.67 -6.03
N PRO A 227 -16.77 16.49 -4.96
CA PRO A 227 -15.58 17.29 -4.71
C PRO A 227 -14.30 16.47 -4.53
N PHE A 228 -14.42 15.24 -4.01
CA PHE A 228 -13.29 14.33 -3.82
C PHE A 228 -12.84 13.72 -5.15
N LEU A 229 -13.78 13.37 -6.05
CA LEU A 229 -13.48 12.87 -7.39
C LEU A 229 -12.94 13.94 -8.35
N MET A 230 -13.14 15.22 -8.04
CA MET A 230 -12.57 16.33 -8.83
C MET A 230 -11.03 16.34 -8.77
N LYS A 231 -10.43 15.83 -7.70
CA LYS A 231 -8.99 15.57 -7.64
C LYS A 231 -8.73 14.17 -8.21
N LYS A 232 -8.15 14.12 -9.41
CA LYS A 232 -7.73 12.85 -10.01
C LYS A 232 -6.83 12.08 -9.03
N PRO A 233 -7.19 10.83 -8.66
CA PRO A 233 -6.33 10.04 -7.79
C PRO A 233 -4.98 9.81 -8.46
N ALA A 234 -3.89 9.84 -7.67
CA ALA A 234 -2.56 9.43 -8.12
C ALA A 234 -2.31 7.97 -7.79
N ILE A 235 -2.93 7.46 -6.72
CA ILE A 235 -2.90 6.07 -6.32
C ILE A 235 -4.32 5.61 -6.00
N ILE A 236 -4.72 4.47 -6.58
CA ILE A 236 -5.91 3.71 -6.18
C ILE A 236 -5.42 2.47 -5.45
N HIS A 237 -5.82 2.29 -4.19
CA HIS A 237 -5.39 1.21 -3.34
C HIS A 237 -6.56 0.29 -2.97
N TYR A 238 -6.54 -0.94 -3.45
CA TYR A 238 -7.62 -1.92 -3.25
C TYR A 238 -7.47 -2.65 -1.90
N MET A 239 -7.65 -1.90 -0.82
CA MET A 239 -7.52 -2.38 0.56
C MET A 239 -8.52 -3.48 0.92
N GLY A 240 -8.20 -4.28 1.94
CA GLY A 240 -9.07 -5.30 2.51
C GLY A 240 -9.07 -6.62 1.73
N SER A 241 -10.03 -7.50 2.03
CA SER A 241 -10.08 -8.88 1.49
C SER A 241 -10.58 -8.96 0.05
N GLY A 242 -11.39 -8.01 -0.40
CA GLY A 242 -11.84 -7.90 -1.79
C GLY A 242 -10.69 -7.41 -2.68
N LYS A 243 -10.36 -8.18 -3.73
CA LYS A 243 -9.25 -7.83 -4.62
C LYS A 243 -9.69 -7.85 -6.09
N PRO A 244 -9.34 -6.83 -6.91
CA PRO A 244 -9.83 -6.67 -8.27
C PRO A 244 -9.36 -7.78 -9.23
N TRP A 245 -8.31 -8.51 -8.88
CA TRP A 245 -7.86 -9.68 -9.66
C TRP A 245 -8.61 -10.96 -9.33
N ARG A 246 -9.55 -10.93 -8.38
CA ARG A 246 -10.45 -12.05 -8.08
C ARG A 246 -11.77 -11.88 -8.82
N SER A 247 -12.31 -12.98 -9.35
CA SER A 247 -13.60 -12.97 -10.06
C SER A 247 -14.80 -12.54 -9.18
N SER A 248 -14.65 -12.64 -7.86
CA SER A 248 -15.67 -12.24 -6.87
C SER A 248 -15.62 -10.77 -6.48
N TYR A 249 -14.72 -9.98 -7.05
CA TYR A 249 -14.61 -8.56 -6.69
C TYR A 249 -15.85 -7.78 -7.12
N THR A 250 -16.45 -7.06 -6.16
CA THR A 250 -17.62 -6.20 -6.36
C THR A 250 -17.38 -4.76 -5.89
N GLY A 251 -16.12 -4.42 -5.56
CA GLY A 251 -15.74 -3.08 -5.09
C GLY A 251 -15.68 -2.04 -6.22
N GLY A 252 -15.51 -0.78 -5.84
CA GLY A 252 -15.41 0.34 -6.78
C GLY A 252 -14.13 0.32 -7.63
N MET A 253 -14.14 1.14 -8.69
CA MET A 253 -12.98 1.45 -9.55
C MET A 253 -12.25 0.23 -10.13
N TYR A 254 -12.90 -0.92 -10.24
CA TYR A 254 -12.31 -2.16 -10.80
C TYR A 254 -11.82 -1.97 -12.24
N GLN A 255 -12.41 -1.05 -13.00
CA GLN A 255 -12.04 -0.74 -14.39
C GLN A 255 -10.58 -0.28 -14.49
N TYR A 256 -10.09 0.49 -13.51
CA TYR A 256 -8.69 0.92 -13.49
C TYR A 256 -7.74 -0.26 -13.42
N TYR A 257 -7.98 -1.21 -12.52
CA TYR A 257 -7.17 -2.40 -12.42
C TYR A 257 -7.26 -3.29 -13.66
N TRP A 258 -8.47 -3.56 -14.16
CA TRP A 258 -8.69 -4.45 -15.29
C TRP A 258 -8.17 -3.87 -16.60
N ASN A 259 -8.19 -2.55 -16.78
CA ASN A 259 -7.59 -1.90 -17.93
C ASN A 259 -6.07 -2.10 -17.94
N GLU A 260 -5.41 -1.95 -16.81
CA GLU A 260 -3.97 -2.17 -16.69
C GLU A 260 -3.63 -3.66 -16.76
N GLU A 261 -4.42 -4.53 -16.14
CA GLU A 261 -4.27 -5.97 -16.25
C GLU A 261 -4.30 -6.43 -17.71
N ARG A 262 -5.22 -5.92 -18.53
CA ARG A 262 -5.29 -6.24 -19.97
C ARG A 262 -4.04 -5.84 -20.74
N LYS A 263 -3.41 -4.73 -20.40
CA LYS A 263 -2.19 -4.27 -21.07
C LYS A 263 -0.99 -5.16 -20.74
N TYR A 264 -0.89 -5.64 -19.51
CA TYR A 264 0.33 -6.23 -18.95
C TYR A 264 0.24 -7.73 -18.65
N ALA A 265 -0.97 -8.30 -18.62
CA ALA A 265 -1.18 -9.72 -18.33
C ALA A 265 -0.95 -10.60 -19.55
N TYR A 266 0.28 -10.98 -19.81
CA TYR A 266 0.60 -12.03 -20.77
C TYR A 266 0.17 -13.40 -20.20
N GLY A 267 -0.82 -14.06 -20.84
CA GLY A 267 -1.19 -15.47 -20.58
C GLY A 267 -2.47 -15.74 -19.78
N LYS A 268 -3.19 -14.72 -19.27
CA LYS A 268 -4.47 -14.92 -18.56
C LYS A 268 -5.73 -14.48 -19.35
N LYS A 269 -5.67 -14.51 -20.68
CA LYS A 269 -6.77 -14.04 -21.57
C LYS A 269 -8.11 -14.73 -21.32
N VAL A 270 -8.11 -16.01 -20.93
CA VAL A 270 -9.33 -16.79 -20.70
C VAL A 270 -10.07 -16.33 -19.43
N ASP A 271 -9.33 -16.11 -18.34
CA ASP A 271 -9.92 -15.67 -17.05
C ASP A 271 -10.50 -14.25 -17.15
N MET A 272 -9.87 -13.39 -17.96
CA MET A 272 -10.34 -12.03 -18.26
C MET A 272 -11.64 -12.04 -19.09
N PHE A 273 -11.78 -12.95 -20.05
CA PHE A 273 -12.99 -13.06 -20.86
C PHE A 273 -14.21 -13.40 -20.00
N PHE A 274 -14.08 -14.35 -19.08
CA PHE A 274 -15.17 -14.69 -18.15
C PHE A 274 -15.49 -13.56 -17.14
N ARG A 275 -14.51 -12.74 -16.75
CA ARG A 275 -14.76 -11.55 -15.95
C ARG A 275 -15.55 -10.50 -16.74
N PHE A 276 -15.22 -10.32 -18.01
CA PHE A 276 -15.90 -9.39 -18.91
C PHE A 276 -17.39 -9.71 -19.07
N LEU A 277 -17.74 -10.98 -19.17
CA LEU A 277 -19.14 -11.42 -19.27
C LEU A 277 -19.96 -11.15 -18.01
N LYS A 278 -19.30 -10.95 -16.85
CA LYS A 278 -19.96 -10.62 -15.58
C LYS A 278 -20.14 -9.11 -15.35
N ILE A 279 -19.49 -8.25 -16.13
CA ILE A 279 -19.60 -6.78 -15.97
C ILE A 279 -21.05 -6.28 -16.02
N PRO A 280 -21.90 -6.65 -17.00
CA PRO A 280 -23.29 -6.22 -17.01
C PRO A 280 -24.08 -6.65 -15.77
N PHE A 281 -23.80 -7.84 -15.26
CA PHE A 281 -24.45 -8.39 -14.09
C PHE A 281 -24.03 -7.69 -12.77
N LEU A 282 -22.76 -7.27 -12.68
CA LEU A 282 -22.23 -6.51 -11.54
C LEU A 282 -22.74 -5.06 -11.57
N MET A 283 -22.89 -4.45 -12.74
CA MET A 283 -23.47 -3.11 -12.89
C MET A 283 -24.95 -3.07 -12.49
N ILE A 284 -25.72 -4.09 -12.86
CA ILE A 284 -27.13 -4.24 -12.47
C ILE A 284 -27.27 -4.43 -10.96
N LYS A 285 -26.36 -5.21 -10.35
CA LYS A 285 -26.39 -5.54 -8.92
C LYS A 285 -25.93 -4.39 -8.02
N SER A 286 -25.10 -3.46 -8.54
CA SER A 286 -24.59 -2.30 -7.81
C SER A 286 -25.48 -1.06 -7.91
N GLY A 287 -26.54 -1.07 -8.74
CA GLY A 287 -27.43 0.08 -8.92
C GLY A 287 -26.79 1.32 -9.54
N ILE A 288 -25.54 1.19 -10.02
CA ILE A 288 -24.76 2.29 -10.57
C ILE A 288 -24.94 2.31 -12.08
N ALA A 289 -25.91 3.09 -12.57
CA ALA A 289 -25.93 3.52 -13.96
C ALA A 289 -24.87 4.63 -14.14
N PHE A 290 -23.64 4.26 -14.48
CA PHE A 290 -22.67 5.24 -14.96
C PHE A 290 -23.00 5.54 -16.42
N PHE A 291 -23.46 6.77 -16.67
CA PHE A 291 -23.48 7.34 -18.00
C PHE A 291 -22.03 7.39 -18.52
N ILE A 292 -21.78 6.66 -19.60
CA ILE A 292 -20.58 6.80 -20.42
C ILE A 292 -20.85 7.99 -21.34
N SER A 293 -20.22 9.11 -21.08
CA SER A 293 -20.03 10.17 -22.07
C SER A 293 -18.53 10.36 -22.26
#